data_0e6e6064954b3a29f8c1effebdf36dca
#
_entry.id   0e6e6064954b3a29f8c1effebdf36dca
#
_cell.length_a   1.000
_cell.length_b   1.000
_cell.length_c   1.000
_cell.angle_alpha   90.00
_cell.angle_beta   90.00
_cell.angle_gamma   90.00
#
_symmetry.space_group_name_H-M   'P 1'
#
loop_
_entity.id
_entity.type
_entity.pdbx_description
1 polymer ?
#
loop_
_entity_poly.entity_id
_entity_poly.type
_entity_poly.pdbx_seq_one_letter_code
_entity_poly.pdbx_strand_id
1 'polypeptide(L)'
;MKRRNFLISPPALALGAAAAPALALAAPAIISPQARILPRQGKGPRIVICGGGWGGLTAARYLRELIPNADVVVLERNPSFWSGPMSNKWLVDIVGTDFVQHDMLRPANRYGYQLLQTEVTGFERAQKLVRTTHGLVEYDYLILSGGIRDAWDAWFGDDQRAIEHTRRHYASAYIPNQQMFGLKQRVKDFKGGTLVMTLPPPPHRCPPSPYERACLIASHIKKNK
;
A
#
# COMPACT_ATOMS: atom_id res chain seq x y z
N MET A 1 -45.93 25.02 76.07
CA MET A 1 -46.13 24.15 74.89
C MET A 1 -44.78 23.68 74.37
N LYS A 2 -44.38 22.40 74.63
CA LYS A 2 -43.09 21.82 74.27
C LYS A 2 -43.25 21.03 72.95
N ARG A 3 -42.56 21.42 71.89
CA ARG A 3 -42.52 20.66 70.67
C ARG A 3 -41.50 19.52 70.77
N ARG A 4 -41.98 18.29 70.67
CA ARG A 4 -41.14 17.09 70.58
C ARG A 4 -40.63 16.91 69.15
N ASN A 5 -39.31 16.94 68.97
CA ASN A 5 -38.65 16.52 67.70
C ASN A 5 -38.53 15.00 67.71
N PHE A 6 -39.14 14.36 66.71
CA PHE A 6 -38.92 12.96 66.39
C PHE A 6 -37.76 12.86 65.35
N LEU A 7 -36.63 12.35 65.77
CA LEU A 7 -35.55 11.96 64.86
C LEU A 7 -35.82 10.51 64.43
N ILE A 8 -36.14 10.32 63.15
CA ILE A 8 -36.20 9.04 62.49
C ILE A 8 -34.85 8.80 61.81
N SER A 9 -34.08 7.82 62.31
CA SER A 9 -32.84 7.38 61.67
C SER A 9 -33.19 6.47 60.49
N PRO A 10 -32.61 6.71 59.28
CA PRO A 10 -32.79 5.76 58.16
C PRO A 10 -31.95 4.49 58.36
N PRO A 11 -32.39 3.32 57.85
CA PRO A 11 -31.62 2.11 57.94
C PRO A 11 -30.42 2.17 57.01
N ALA A 12 -29.26 1.70 57.47
CA ALA A 12 -28.04 1.59 56.68
C ALA A 12 -28.23 0.48 55.62
N LEU A 13 -28.35 0.89 54.38
CA LEU A 13 -28.20 -0.02 53.21
C LEU A 13 -26.73 -0.33 52.99
N ALA A 14 -26.33 -1.56 53.32
CA ALA A 14 -25.04 -2.09 52.95
C ALA A 14 -25.00 -2.32 51.42
N LEU A 15 -24.37 -1.41 50.68
CA LEU A 15 -24.02 -1.64 49.28
C LEU A 15 -22.88 -2.65 49.22
N GLY A 16 -23.22 -3.89 48.88
CA GLY A 16 -22.23 -4.90 48.45
C GLY A 16 -21.57 -4.40 47.15
N ALA A 17 -20.29 -4.08 47.22
CA ALA A 17 -19.47 -3.81 46.05
C ALA A 17 -19.26 -5.10 45.26
N ALA A 18 -20.07 -5.34 44.22
CA ALA A 18 -19.78 -6.36 43.22
C ALA A 18 -18.55 -5.89 42.45
N ALA A 19 -17.41 -6.56 42.67
CA ALA A 19 -16.22 -6.36 41.84
C ALA A 19 -16.51 -6.82 40.40
N ALA A 20 -16.72 -5.87 39.49
CA ALA A 20 -16.77 -6.18 38.08
C ALA A 20 -15.39 -6.69 37.66
N PRO A 21 -15.30 -7.79 36.88
CA PRO A 21 -14.02 -8.24 36.34
C PRO A 21 -13.48 -7.11 35.43
N ALA A 22 -12.32 -6.56 35.80
CA ALA A 22 -11.60 -5.64 34.94
C ALA A 22 -11.19 -6.42 33.67
N LEU A 23 -11.86 -6.15 32.56
CA LEU A 23 -11.38 -6.53 31.24
C LEU A 23 -10.04 -5.79 31.06
N ALA A 24 -8.95 -6.49 31.33
CA ALA A 24 -7.62 -6.03 30.93
C ALA A 24 -7.62 -5.96 29.41
N LEU A 25 -7.82 -4.77 28.87
CA LEU A 25 -7.50 -4.46 27.48
C LEU A 25 -6.00 -4.75 27.34
N ALA A 26 -5.67 -5.86 26.71
CA ALA A 26 -4.28 -6.18 26.37
C ALA A 26 -3.77 -5.00 25.53
N ALA A 27 -2.76 -4.31 26.04
CA ALA A 27 -2.08 -3.27 25.26
C ALA A 27 -1.62 -3.92 23.94
N PRO A 28 -1.73 -3.22 22.80
CA PRO A 28 -1.25 -3.75 21.52
C PRO A 28 0.21 -4.14 21.69
N ALA A 29 0.52 -5.41 21.43
CA ALA A 29 1.88 -5.92 21.52
C ALA A 29 2.74 -5.11 20.55
N ILE A 30 3.68 -4.31 21.07
CA ILE A 30 4.69 -3.63 20.28
C ILE A 30 5.60 -4.71 19.73
N ILE A 31 5.40 -5.10 18.47
CA ILE A 31 6.27 -6.05 17.77
C ILE A 31 7.64 -5.38 17.64
N SER A 32 8.67 -5.99 18.25
CA SER A 32 10.03 -5.52 18.07
C SER A 32 10.40 -5.55 16.57
N PRO A 33 11.00 -4.49 16.01
CA PRO A 33 11.48 -4.50 14.62
C PRO A 33 12.47 -5.63 14.30
N GLN A 34 13.03 -6.27 15.33
CA GLN A 34 13.94 -7.41 15.23
C GLN A 34 13.23 -8.76 15.44
N ALA A 35 11.93 -8.77 15.75
CA ALA A 35 11.19 -10.00 15.89
C ALA A 35 11.01 -10.68 14.52
N ARG A 36 11.22 -12.00 14.49
CA ARG A 36 10.85 -12.80 13.33
C ARG A 36 9.33 -12.91 13.28
N ILE A 37 8.79 -12.52 12.16
CA ILE A 37 7.37 -12.54 11.89
C ILE A 37 7.05 -13.56 10.81
N LEU A 38 5.80 -13.98 10.70
CA LEU A 38 5.32 -15.01 9.78
C LEU A 38 6.00 -16.37 10.00
N PRO A 39 5.48 -17.21 10.87
CA PRO A 39 5.93 -18.59 11.02
C PRO A 39 5.83 -19.33 9.69
N ARG A 40 6.78 -20.25 9.41
CA ARG A 40 6.79 -21.05 8.18
C ARG A 40 5.53 -21.88 8.07
N GLN A 41 4.97 -21.94 6.87
CA GLN A 41 3.86 -22.80 6.54
C GLN A 41 4.39 -24.03 5.76
N GLY A 42 4.26 -25.19 6.37
CA GLY A 42 4.69 -26.44 5.75
C GLY A 42 6.20 -26.73 5.85
N LYS A 43 6.64 -27.75 5.10
CA LYS A 43 8.01 -28.26 5.14
C LYS A 43 8.82 -27.93 3.88
N GLY A 44 8.21 -27.28 2.92
CA GLY A 44 8.86 -26.89 1.66
C GLY A 44 9.75 -25.64 1.81
N PRO A 45 10.45 -25.27 0.74
CA PRO A 45 11.27 -24.07 0.76
C PRO A 45 10.42 -22.83 0.90
N ARG A 46 10.89 -21.88 1.70
CA ARG A 46 10.26 -20.56 1.83
C ARG A 46 10.79 -19.62 0.78
N ILE A 47 9.90 -19.13 -0.08
CA ILE A 47 10.22 -18.19 -1.16
C ILE A 47 9.56 -16.86 -0.83
N VAL A 48 10.38 -15.84 -0.55
CA VAL A 48 9.90 -14.49 -0.26
C VAL A 48 10.01 -13.63 -1.50
N ILE A 49 8.92 -12.96 -1.84
CA ILE A 49 8.81 -12.06 -2.99
C ILE A 49 8.59 -10.64 -2.48
N CYS A 50 9.53 -9.75 -2.77
CA CYS A 50 9.46 -8.35 -2.40
C CYS A 50 8.83 -7.54 -3.53
N GLY A 51 7.58 -7.14 -3.35
CA GLY A 51 6.76 -6.38 -4.30
C GLY A 51 5.60 -7.19 -4.88
N GLY A 52 4.38 -6.68 -4.69
CA GLY A 52 3.09 -7.25 -5.14
C GLY A 52 2.59 -6.65 -6.45
N GLY A 53 3.49 -6.22 -7.34
CA GLY A 53 3.14 -5.78 -8.69
C GLY A 53 2.93 -6.94 -9.67
N TRP A 54 2.90 -6.65 -10.96
CA TRP A 54 2.73 -7.65 -12.03
C TRP A 54 3.72 -8.81 -11.91
N GLY A 55 5.01 -8.53 -11.73
CA GLY A 55 6.05 -9.56 -11.62
C GLY A 55 5.88 -10.41 -10.37
N GLY A 56 5.68 -9.78 -9.21
CA GLY A 56 5.60 -10.49 -7.93
C GLY A 56 4.38 -11.37 -7.80
N LEU A 57 3.18 -10.87 -8.15
CA LEU A 57 1.96 -11.67 -8.10
C LEU A 57 1.96 -12.81 -9.13
N THR A 58 2.53 -12.57 -10.31
CA THR A 58 2.73 -13.63 -11.32
C THR A 58 3.66 -14.71 -10.81
N ALA A 59 4.82 -14.32 -10.24
CA ALA A 59 5.76 -15.26 -9.65
C ALA A 59 5.11 -16.06 -8.52
N ALA A 60 4.37 -15.41 -7.62
CA ALA A 60 3.69 -16.08 -6.51
C ALA A 60 2.70 -17.14 -7.00
N ARG A 61 1.90 -16.82 -8.00
CA ARG A 61 0.97 -17.77 -8.62
C ARG A 61 1.69 -18.97 -9.18
N TYR A 62 2.65 -18.76 -10.07
CA TYR A 62 3.34 -19.89 -10.74
C TYR A 62 4.17 -20.73 -9.78
N LEU A 63 4.78 -20.14 -8.75
CA LEU A 63 5.48 -20.90 -7.72
C LEU A 63 4.53 -21.83 -6.95
N ARG A 64 3.32 -21.37 -6.63
CA ARG A 64 2.31 -22.22 -5.99
C ARG A 64 1.78 -23.32 -6.91
N GLU A 65 1.66 -23.06 -8.23
CA GLU A 65 1.25 -24.06 -9.21
C GLU A 65 2.34 -25.11 -9.47
N LEU A 66 3.61 -24.68 -9.57
CA LEU A 66 4.73 -25.56 -9.94
C LEU A 66 5.40 -26.23 -8.74
N ILE A 67 5.36 -25.63 -7.54
CA ILE A 67 5.97 -26.12 -6.30
C ILE A 67 4.91 -26.09 -5.19
N PRO A 68 3.94 -27.03 -5.18
CA PRO A 68 2.79 -26.97 -4.26
C PRO A 68 3.14 -26.98 -2.78
N ASN A 69 4.30 -27.53 -2.41
CA ASN A 69 4.79 -27.57 -1.04
C ASN A 69 5.61 -26.35 -0.62
N ALA A 70 5.89 -25.40 -1.54
CA ALA A 70 6.61 -24.17 -1.20
C ALA A 70 5.76 -23.26 -0.29
N ASP A 71 6.42 -22.65 0.68
CA ASP A 71 5.87 -21.57 1.50
C ASP A 71 6.16 -20.23 0.79
N VAL A 72 5.20 -19.75 0.02
CA VAL A 72 5.35 -18.53 -0.79
C VAL A 72 4.77 -17.34 -0.05
N VAL A 73 5.58 -16.30 0.15
CA VAL A 73 5.23 -15.06 0.85
C VAL A 73 5.45 -13.86 -0.05
N VAL A 74 4.43 -13.04 -0.25
CA VAL A 74 4.52 -11.75 -0.94
C VAL A 74 4.52 -10.62 0.08
N LEU A 75 5.53 -9.76 0.03
CA LEU A 75 5.63 -8.54 0.83
C LEU A 75 5.30 -7.34 -0.06
N GLU A 76 4.23 -6.62 0.27
CA GLU A 76 3.78 -5.45 -0.52
C GLU A 76 3.35 -4.31 0.41
N ARG A 77 3.79 -3.10 0.14
CA ARG A 77 3.45 -1.93 0.95
C ARG A 77 2.08 -1.34 0.66
N ASN A 78 1.61 -1.48 -0.58
CA ASN A 78 0.32 -0.93 -1.00
C ASN A 78 -0.82 -1.88 -0.62
N PRO A 79 -1.99 -1.37 -0.24
CA PRO A 79 -3.14 -2.19 0.13
C PRO A 79 -3.84 -2.84 -1.07
N SER A 80 -3.57 -2.36 -2.28
CA SER A 80 -4.21 -2.85 -3.50
C SER A 80 -3.23 -2.87 -4.68
N PHE A 81 -3.46 -3.78 -5.61
CA PHE A 81 -2.77 -3.82 -6.89
C PHE A 81 -3.33 -2.75 -7.83
N TRP A 82 -2.44 -2.08 -8.53
CA TRP A 82 -2.79 -1.10 -9.55
C TRP A 82 -2.11 -1.41 -10.87
N SER A 83 -2.89 -1.52 -11.94
CA SER A 83 -2.40 -1.77 -13.28
C SER A 83 -1.90 -0.49 -13.97
N GLY A 84 -0.60 -0.29 -14.02
CA GLY A 84 0.01 0.86 -14.71
C GLY A 84 -0.29 0.93 -16.21
N PRO A 85 -0.24 -0.19 -16.98
CA PRO A 85 -0.45 -0.17 -18.44
C PRO A 85 -1.72 0.53 -18.92
N MET A 86 -2.81 0.50 -18.15
CA MET A 86 -4.08 1.12 -18.51
C MET A 86 -4.30 2.51 -17.90
N SER A 87 -3.31 3.06 -17.20
CA SER A 87 -3.44 4.33 -16.48
C SER A 87 -3.72 5.53 -17.38
N ASN A 88 -3.24 5.54 -18.62
CA ASN A 88 -3.53 6.61 -19.59
C ASN A 88 -5.03 6.64 -19.94
N LYS A 89 -5.65 5.49 -20.15
CA LYS A 89 -7.08 5.37 -20.44
C LYS A 89 -7.95 5.70 -19.22
N TRP A 90 -7.49 5.28 -18.03
CA TRP A 90 -8.14 5.63 -16.79
C TRP A 90 -8.14 7.14 -16.51
N LEU A 91 -7.05 7.82 -16.85
CA LEU A 91 -6.89 9.26 -16.63
C LEU A 91 -7.97 10.09 -17.35
N VAL A 92 -8.45 9.61 -18.48
CA VAL A 92 -9.43 10.28 -19.35
C VAL A 92 -10.80 9.56 -19.39
N ASP A 93 -11.11 8.79 -18.37
CA ASP A 93 -12.40 8.10 -18.17
C ASP A 93 -12.80 7.09 -19.27
N ILE A 94 -11.83 6.56 -20.03
CA ILE A 94 -12.09 5.45 -20.98
C ILE A 94 -12.29 4.14 -20.23
N VAL A 95 -11.61 3.95 -19.11
CA VAL A 95 -11.80 2.83 -18.17
C VAL A 95 -11.98 3.34 -16.76
N GLY A 96 -12.77 2.63 -15.95
CA GLY A 96 -13.02 2.95 -14.55
C GLY A 96 -11.86 2.55 -13.62
N THR A 97 -11.99 2.92 -12.35
CA THR A 97 -11.00 2.56 -11.31
C THR A 97 -11.02 1.06 -11.03
N ASP A 98 -12.17 0.42 -11.10
CA ASP A 98 -12.39 -1.02 -10.98
C ASP A 98 -11.64 -1.85 -12.04
N PHE A 99 -11.34 -1.24 -13.19
CA PHE A 99 -10.55 -1.88 -14.24
C PHE A 99 -9.04 -1.87 -13.97
N VAL A 100 -8.54 -0.90 -13.21
CA VAL A 100 -7.10 -0.72 -12.97
C VAL A 100 -6.67 -1.06 -11.55
N GLN A 101 -7.58 -1.04 -10.60
CA GLN A 101 -7.31 -1.33 -9.19
C GLN A 101 -7.99 -2.64 -8.77
N HIS A 102 -7.21 -3.53 -8.15
CA HIS A 102 -7.68 -4.85 -7.77
C HIS A 102 -7.25 -5.20 -6.35
N ASP A 103 -8.06 -6.02 -5.70
CA ASP A 103 -7.73 -6.64 -4.43
C ASP A 103 -6.62 -7.69 -4.61
N MET A 104 -5.65 -7.70 -3.71
CA MET A 104 -4.54 -8.65 -3.71
C MET A 104 -4.81 -9.89 -2.83
N LEU A 105 -5.78 -9.84 -1.93
CA LEU A 105 -6.13 -10.98 -1.08
C LEU A 105 -6.85 -12.08 -1.87
N ARG A 106 -7.67 -11.69 -2.83
CA ARG A 106 -8.39 -12.67 -3.66
C ARG A 106 -7.45 -13.64 -4.39
N PRO A 107 -6.42 -13.21 -5.12
CA PRO A 107 -5.44 -14.14 -5.71
C PRO A 107 -4.59 -14.84 -4.65
N ALA A 108 -4.25 -14.21 -3.53
CA ALA A 108 -3.53 -14.86 -2.44
C ALA A 108 -4.31 -16.07 -1.91
N ASN A 109 -5.59 -15.89 -1.60
CA ASN A 109 -6.46 -16.96 -1.15
C ASN A 109 -6.68 -18.05 -2.23
N ARG A 110 -6.85 -17.63 -3.49
CA ARG A 110 -7.08 -18.56 -4.60
C ARG A 110 -5.89 -19.49 -4.85
N TYR A 111 -4.67 -18.95 -4.81
CA TYR A 111 -3.45 -19.71 -5.12
C TYR A 111 -2.71 -20.20 -3.87
N GLY A 112 -3.14 -19.80 -2.68
CA GLY A 112 -2.60 -20.28 -1.42
C GLY A 112 -1.20 -19.75 -1.09
N TYR A 113 -0.87 -18.52 -1.45
CA TYR A 113 0.33 -17.83 -0.97
C TYR A 113 -0.02 -16.85 0.15
N GLN A 114 0.95 -16.57 1.02
CA GLN A 114 0.79 -15.57 2.05
C GLN A 114 1.00 -14.15 1.48
N LEU A 115 0.15 -13.21 1.85
CA LEU A 115 0.34 -11.80 1.54
C LEU A 115 0.49 -11.03 2.85
N LEU A 116 1.61 -10.33 2.99
CA LEU A 116 1.84 -9.43 4.11
C LEU A 116 1.94 -8.00 3.59
N GLN A 117 1.01 -7.15 4.04
CA GLN A 117 1.10 -5.71 3.77
C GLN A 117 2.17 -5.09 4.67
N THR A 118 3.35 -4.83 4.09
CA THR A 118 4.50 -4.26 4.80
C THR A 118 5.47 -3.62 3.82
N GLU A 119 6.24 -2.66 4.29
CA GLU A 119 7.34 -2.08 3.53
C GLU A 119 8.65 -2.83 3.82
N VAL A 120 9.38 -3.20 2.77
CA VAL A 120 10.72 -3.78 2.87
C VAL A 120 11.72 -2.65 3.08
N THR A 121 12.45 -2.70 4.18
CA THR A 121 13.42 -1.66 4.58
C THR A 121 14.88 -2.09 4.40
N GLY A 122 15.14 -3.37 4.16
CA GLY A 122 16.50 -3.87 3.94
C GLY A 122 16.60 -5.39 3.89
N PHE A 123 17.85 -5.85 3.75
CA PHE A 123 18.16 -7.28 3.61
C PHE A 123 19.37 -7.64 4.45
N GLU A 124 19.29 -8.75 5.17
CA GLU A 124 20.38 -9.39 5.89
C GLU A 124 20.75 -10.68 5.16
N ARG A 125 21.54 -10.54 4.10
CA ARG A 125 21.78 -11.62 3.13
C ARG A 125 22.46 -12.84 3.76
N ALA A 126 23.40 -12.64 4.68
CA ALA A 126 24.12 -13.72 5.36
C ALA A 126 23.18 -14.58 6.21
N GLN A 127 22.19 -13.96 6.84
CA GLN A 127 21.18 -14.61 7.68
C GLN A 127 19.92 -15.04 6.92
N LYS A 128 19.83 -14.69 5.62
CA LYS A 128 18.64 -14.90 4.78
C LYS A 128 17.38 -14.27 5.40
N LEU A 129 17.48 -13.00 5.79
CA LEU A 129 16.38 -12.25 6.37
C LEU A 129 16.05 -11.01 5.52
N VAL A 130 14.74 -10.74 5.37
CA VAL A 130 14.21 -9.48 4.87
C VAL A 130 13.77 -8.64 6.05
N ARG A 131 14.27 -7.42 6.16
CA ARG A 131 13.78 -6.43 7.14
C ARG A 131 12.57 -5.72 6.58
N THR A 132 11.53 -5.64 7.40
CA THR A 132 10.31 -4.92 7.08
C THR A 132 9.94 -3.94 8.18
N THR A 133 8.97 -3.07 7.94
CA THR A 133 8.42 -2.18 8.96
C THR A 133 7.73 -2.93 10.11
N HIS A 134 7.40 -4.21 9.93
CA HIS A 134 6.73 -5.03 10.95
C HIS A 134 7.63 -6.08 11.61
N GLY A 135 8.87 -6.26 11.13
CA GLY A 135 9.82 -7.23 11.66
C GLY A 135 10.61 -7.94 10.58
N LEU A 136 11.20 -9.08 10.92
CA LEU A 136 12.08 -9.86 10.07
C LEU A 136 11.33 -11.06 9.45
N VAL A 137 11.52 -11.27 8.15
CA VAL A 137 10.97 -12.42 7.41
C VAL A 137 12.11 -13.27 6.89
N GLU A 138 12.16 -14.55 7.32
CA GLU A 138 13.13 -15.51 6.82
C GLU A 138 12.82 -15.97 5.41
N TYR A 139 13.84 -16.32 4.63
CA TYR A 139 13.68 -16.92 3.31
C TYR A 139 14.74 -17.99 3.03
N ASP A 140 14.40 -18.94 2.19
CA ASP A 140 15.38 -19.82 1.53
C ASP A 140 15.76 -19.23 0.19
N TYR A 141 14.77 -18.69 -0.54
CA TYR A 141 14.92 -18.01 -1.84
C TYR A 141 14.26 -16.64 -1.78
N LEU A 142 14.86 -15.66 -2.43
CA LEU A 142 14.40 -14.28 -2.49
C LEU A 142 14.20 -13.82 -3.93
N ILE A 143 13.01 -13.27 -4.21
CA ILE A 143 12.68 -12.66 -5.48
C ILE A 143 12.47 -11.17 -5.26
N LEU A 144 13.21 -10.34 -6.00
CA LEU A 144 13.07 -8.89 -5.97
C LEU A 144 12.21 -8.44 -7.14
N SER A 145 11.03 -7.90 -6.83
CA SER A 145 10.03 -7.40 -7.79
C SER A 145 9.51 -6.01 -7.41
N GLY A 146 10.41 -5.14 -6.93
CA GLY A 146 10.09 -3.84 -6.33
C GLY A 146 9.51 -2.78 -7.28
N GLY A 147 9.45 -3.04 -8.58
CA GLY A 147 8.92 -2.10 -9.57
C GLY A 147 9.85 -0.93 -9.83
N ILE A 148 9.28 0.29 -9.86
CA ILE A 148 10.00 1.54 -10.15
C ILE A 148 9.73 2.58 -9.07
N ARG A 149 10.61 3.57 -8.99
CA ARG A 149 10.40 4.83 -8.27
C ARG A 149 10.54 6.02 -9.23
N ASP A 150 9.95 7.15 -8.89
CA ASP A 150 10.25 8.41 -9.54
C ASP A 150 11.63 8.88 -9.10
N ALA A 151 12.53 9.11 -10.05
CA ALA A 151 13.87 9.59 -9.81
C ALA A 151 13.92 11.14 -9.82
N TRP A 152 13.23 11.78 -8.89
CA TRP A 152 13.23 13.24 -8.76
C TRP A 152 14.61 13.81 -8.45
N ASP A 153 15.45 13.02 -7.82
CA ASP A 153 16.87 13.28 -7.60
C ASP A 153 17.64 13.52 -8.91
N ALA A 154 17.24 12.88 -10.01
CA ALA A 154 17.82 13.12 -11.33
C ALA A 154 17.54 14.54 -11.89
N TRP A 155 16.49 15.21 -11.41
CA TRP A 155 16.13 16.57 -11.85
C TRP A 155 16.60 17.64 -10.87
N PHE A 156 16.55 17.35 -9.58
CA PHE A 156 16.74 18.33 -8.50
C PHE A 156 17.96 18.05 -7.62
N GLY A 157 18.73 16.98 -7.93
CA GLY A 157 19.85 16.58 -7.07
C GLY A 157 19.37 16.34 -5.64
N ASP A 158 20.07 16.93 -4.67
CA ASP A 158 19.79 16.78 -3.24
C ASP A 158 18.77 17.80 -2.71
N ASP A 159 18.17 18.62 -3.57
CA ASP A 159 17.16 19.61 -3.15
C ASP A 159 15.83 18.94 -2.77
N GLN A 160 15.78 18.48 -1.52
CA GLN A 160 14.59 17.84 -0.96
C GLN A 160 13.35 18.76 -0.97
N ARG A 161 13.54 20.08 -0.87
CA ARG A 161 12.45 21.06 -0.89
C ARG A 161 11.80 21.11 -2.28
N ALA A 162 12.61 21.16 -3.34
CA ALA A 162 12.12 21.12 -4.71
C ALA A 162 11.45 19.77 -5.03
N ILE A 163 12.03 18.65 -4.58
CA ILE A 163 11.46 17.30 -4.72
C ILE A 163 10.08 17.21 -4.07
N GLU A 164 9.94 17.63 -2.82
CA GLU A 164 8.66 17.59 -2.11
C GLU A 164 7.62 18.53 -2.74
N HIS A 165 8.02 19.74 -3.12
CA HIS A 165 7.14 20.68 -3.80
C HIS A 165 6.60 20.07 -5.10
N THR A 166 7.48 19.46 -5.89
CA THR A 166 7.11 18.80 -7.15
C THR A 166 6.16 17.63 -6.93
N ARG A 167 6.44 16.77 -5.95
CA ARG A 167 5.55 15.66 -5.59
C ARG A 167 4.15 16.11 -5.21
N ARG A 168 4.02 17.23 -4.51
CA ARG A 168 2.73 17.76 -4.06
C ARG A 168 1.93 18.43 -5.18
N HIS A 169 2.61 19.12 -6.08
CA HIS A 169 1.94 20.01 -7.06
C HIS A 169 1.96 19.47 -8.48
N TYR A 170 2.90 18.58 -8.82
CA TYR A 170 3.08 18.08 -10.19
C TYR A 170 3.15 16.55 -10.15
N ALA A 171 2.01 15.93 -10.40
CA ALA A 171 1.90 14.48 -10.28
C ALA A 171 2.75 13.77 -11.32
N SER A 172 3.52 12.78 -10.86
CA SER A 172 4.03 11.75 -11.72
C SER A 172 2.87 10.91 -12.26
N ALA A 173 2.96 10.56 -13.49
CA ALA A 173 1.88 9.83 -14.12
C ALA A 173 2.20 8.33 -14.29
N TYR A 174 3.28 7.84 -13.67
CA TYR A 174 3.75 6.46 -13.82
C TYR A 174 3.60 5.61 -12.57
N ILE A 175 3.54 6.23 -11.39
CA ILE A 175 3.41 5.51 -10.12
C ILE A 175 2.00 5.70 -9.58
N PRO A 176 1.27 4.59 -9.33
CA PRO A 176 -0.05 4.64 -8.74
C PRO A 176 0.04 5.15 -7.29
N ASN A 177 -0.50 6.31 -7.06
CA ASN A 177 -0.63 6.91 -5.74
C ASN A 177 -1.72 7.97 -5.75
N GLN A 178 -1.91 8.65 -4.63
CA GLN A 178 -2.90 9.72 -4.51
C GLN A 178 -2.70 10.85 -5.53
N GLN A 179 -1.46 11.08 -6.00
CA GLN A 179 -1.16 12.12 -6.98
C GLN A 179 -1.84 11.85 -8.33
N MET A 180 -2.03 10.59 -8.72
CA MET A 180 -2.74 10.24 -9.96
C MET A 180 -4.20 10.67 -9.94
N PHE A 181 -4.87 10.56 -8.79
CA PHE A 181 -6.25 11.05 -8.64
C PHE A 181 -6.30 12.57 -8.75
N GLY A 182 -5.34 13.27 -8.15
CA GLY A 182 -5.20 14.73 -8.30
C GLY A 182 -4.93 15.14 -9.75
N LEU A 183 -4.09 14.39 -10.49
CA LEU A 183 -3.86 14.63 -11.91
C LEU A 183 -5.13 14.42 -12.74
N LYS A 184 -5.87 13.33 -12.50
CA LYS A 184 -7.15 13.05 -13.15
C LYS A 184 -8.14 14.20 -12.93
N GLN A 185 -8.25 14.68 -11.69
CA GLN A 185 -9.13 15.80 -11.38
C GLN A 185 -8.72 17.09 -12.12
N ARG A 186 -7.43 17.39 -12.20
CA ARG A 186 -6.93 18.56 -12.96
C ARG A 186 -7.24 18.45 -14.45
N VAL A 187 -7.13 17.27 -15.04
CA VAL A 187 -7.50 17.05 -16.46
C VAL A 187 -9.01 17.29 -16.64
N LYS A 188 -9.84 16.80 -15.73
CA LYS A 188 -11.28 17.00 -15.74
C LYS A 188 -11.69 18.47 -15.56
N ASP A 189 -11.02 19.18 -14.69
CA ASP A 189 -11.32 20.59 -14.36
C ASP A 189 -10.71 21.58 -15.35
N PHE A 190 -9.89 21.12 -16.30
CA PHE A 190 -9.21 21.99 -17.26
C PHE A 190 -10.20 22.71 -18.17
N LYS A 191 -10.31 24.02 -18.04
CA LYS A 191 -11.26 24.84 -18.79
C LYS A 191 -10.67 25.49 -20.03
N GLY A 192 -9.36 25.51 -20.19
CA GLY A 192 -8.64 26.12 -21.31
C GLY A 192 -7.30 26.66 -20.91
N GLY A 193 -6.54 27.17 -21.87
CA GLY A 193 -5.18 27.64 -21.69
C GLY A 193 -4.14 26.67 -22.21
N THR A 194 -2.92 26.74 -21.68
CA THR A 194 -1.80 25.87 -22.07
C THR A 194 -1.60 24.74 -21.07
N LEU A 195 -1.64 23.50 -21.55
CA LEU A 195 -1.26 22.32 -20.80
C LEU A 195 0.17 21.94 -21.17
N VAL A 196 1.07 21.93 -20.19
CA VAL A 196 2.47 21.55 -20.37
C VAL A 196 2.70 20.17 -19.75
N MET A 197 3.28 19.29 -20.54
CA MET A 197 3.70 17.96 -20.08
C MET A 197 5.22 17.84 -20.26
N THR A 198 5.93 17.68 -19.15
CA THR A 198 7.38 17.43 -19.16
C THR A 198 7.66 15.94 -19.25
N LEU A 199 8.71 15.57 -19.95
CA LEU A 199 9.16 14.20 -20.10
C LEU A 199 10.57 14.06 -19.52
N PRO A 200 10.86 12.93 -18.83
CA PRO A 200 12.23 12.64 -18.44
C PRO A 200 13.10 12.38 -19.67
N PRO A 201 14.43 12.61 -19.60
CA PRO A 201 15.34 12.22 -20.67
C PRO A 201 15.33 10.70 -20.85
N PRO A 202 15.53 10.19 -22.08
CA PRO A 202 15.69 8.77 -22.31
C PRO A 202 17.01 8.24 -21.71
N PRO A 203 17.06 6.95 -21.29
CA PRO A 203 15.98 5.98 -21.37
C PRO A 203 14.99 6.12 -20.20
N HIS A 204 13.72 6.11 -20.50
CA HIS A 204 12.67 6.08 -19.48
C HIS A 204 11.69 4.94 -19.73
N ARG A 205 10.93 4.57 -18.70
CA ARG A 205 9.93 3.50 -18.80
C ARG A 205 8.82 3.90 -19.76
N CYS A 206 8.42 2.95 -20.63
CA CYS A 206 7.34 3.08 -21.57
C CYS A 206 7.47 4.31 -22.48
N PRO A 207 8.43 4.34 -23.42
CA PRO A 207 8.68 5.49 -24.29
C PRO A 207 7.45 6.02 -25.03
N PRO A 208 6.48 5.22 -25.51
CA PRO A 208 5.29 5.74 -26.18
C PRO A 208 4.24 6.34 -25.24
N SER A 209 4.28 6.06 -23.93
CA SER A 209 3.24 6.48 -22.98
C SER A 209 3.00 7.99 -22.90
N PRO A 210 4.00 8.86 -22.93
CA PRO A 210 3.78 10.32 -22.94
C PRO A 210 3.01 10.78 -24.17
N TYR A 211 3.31 10.25 -25.34
CA TYR A 211 2.64 10.59 -26.59
C TYR A 211 1.19 10.11 -26.58
N GLU A 212 0.95 8.88 -26.17
CA GLU A 212 -0.40 8.35 -25.98
C GLU A 212 -1.20 9.23 -25.01
N ARG A 213 -0.61 9.60 -23.88
CA ARG A 213 -1.24 10.45 -22.88
C ARG A 213 -1.60 11.81 -23.41
N ALA A 214 -0.69 12.46 -24.14
CA ALA A 214 -0.94 13.76 -24.76
C ALA A 214 -2.14 13.69 -25.73
N CYS A 215 -2.18 12.68 -26.60
CA CYS A 215 -3.27 12.47 -27.54
C CYS A 215 -4.60 12.18 -26.83
N LEU A 216 -4.60 11.34 -25.79
CA LEU A 216 -5.79 11.00 -25.02
C LEU A 216 -6.35 12.22 -24.26
N ILE A 217 -5.49 13.00 -23.60
CA ILE A 217 -5.91 14.22 -22.89
C ILE A 217 -6.47 15.24 -23.89
N ALA A 218 -5.79 15.48 -25.01
CA ALA A 218 -6.26 16.41 -26.04
C ALA A 218 -7.63 15.98 -26.60
N SER A 219 -7.81 14.68 -26.89
CA SER A 219 -9.09 14.13 -27.35
C SER A 219 -10.19 14.27 -26.29
N HIS A 220 -9.86 13.99 -25.01
CA HIS A 220 -10.81 14.12 -23.91
C HIS A 220 -11.28 15.58 -23.73
N ILE A 221 -10.36 16.54 -23.74
CA ILE A 221 -10.68 17.96 -23.62
C ILE A 221 -11.53 18.41 -24.81
N LYS A 222 -11.19 17.99 -26.04
CA LYS A 222 -11.96 18.35 -27.25
C LYS A 222 -13.38 17.82 -27.22
N LYS A 223 -13.63 16.63 -26.66
CA LYS A 223 -14.95 16.01 -26.59
C LYS A 223 -15.84 16.61 -25.49
N ASN A 224 -15.26 17.14 -24.43
CA ASN A 224 -15.97 17.62 -23.25
C ASN A 224 -16.05 19.15 -23.16
N LYS A 225 -15.62 19.85 -24.21
CA LYS A 225 -15.83 21.29 -24.44
C LYS A 225 -16.94 21.51 -25.44
#